data_65e933396b6660e05d30ecd0ac7636fa
#
_entry.id   65e933396b6660e05d30ecd0ac7636fa
#
_cell.length_a   1.000
_cell.length_b   1.000
_cell.length_c   1.000
_cell.angle_alpha   90.00
_cell.angle_beta   90.00
_cell.angle_gamma   90.00
#
_symmetry.space_group_name_H-M   'P 1'
#
loop_
_entity.id
_entity.type
_entity.pdbx_description
1 polymer ?
#
loop_
_entity_poly.entity_id
_entity_poly.type
_entity_poly.pdbx_seq_one_letter_code
_entity_poly.pdbx_strand_id
1 'polypeptide(L)'
;GAYVTVLNGGKFPGFPDEIRIKVDSMTDYEFVSADEFDGEVAAVDADVQAAINDTKTDDERMAEIGERFEILTDMTKACVGGEIRAMIVSGPPGVGKSFGVEREIEKVQMMQMLGSQRLRAEVVKGSASPIGLYQTLYKYSDENCVVVFDDCDSILLDDVSLNLLKGALDSGKKRKISWLSESRVLK
;
A
#
# COMPACT_ATOMS: atom_id res chain seq x y z
N GLY A 1 -8.12 -22.77 30.63
CA GLY A 1 -7.39 -21.90 29.71
C GLY A 1 -5.90 -22.11 29.88
N ALA A 2 -5.16 -21.99 28.82
CA ALA A 2 -3.71 -22.03 28.84
C ALA A 2 -3.16 -20.69 29.37
N TYR A 3 -1.97 -20.72 29.98
CA TYR A 3 -1.31 -19.53 30.48
C TYR A 3 0.16 -19.56 30.05
N VAL A 4 0.67 -18.43 29.62
CA VAL A 4 2.10 -18.20 29.40
C VAL A 4 2.63 -17.38 30.58
N THR A 5 3.71 -17.83 31.19
CA THR A 5 4.41 -17.07 32.22
C THR A 5 5.53 -16.29 31.59
N VAL A 6 5.45 -14.98 31.68
CA VAL A 6 6.47 -14.06 31.18
C VAL A 6 7.35 -13.61 32.33
N LEU A 7 8.66 -13.72 32.19
CA LEU A 7 9.64 -13.23 33.16
C LEU A 7 10.08 -11.81 32.74
N ASN A 8 9.87 -10.86 33.64
CA ASN A 8 10.22 -9.46 33.37
C ASN A 8 11.75 -9.25 33.24
N GLY A 9 12.56 -10.00 34.00
CA GLY A 9 14.03 -9.85 33.98
C GLY A 9 14.52 -8.44 34.30
N GLY A 10 13.70 -7.62 34.96
CA GLY A 10 14.03 -6.23 35.29
C GLY A 10 13.93 -5.23 34.12
N LYS A 11 13.51 -5.65 32.93
CA LYS A 11 13.38 -4.78 31.75
C LYS A 11 12.25 -3.75 31.87
N PHE A 12 11.21 -4.03 32.67
CA PHE A 12 10.07 -3.13 32.86
C PHE A 12 9.96 -2.70 34.32
N PRO A 13 10.51 -1.54 34.69
CA PRO A 13 10.44 -1.02 36.06
C PRO A 13 8.98 -0.83 36.51
N GLY A 14 8.65 -1.32 37.71
CA GLY A 14 7.29 -1.21 38.25
C GLY A 14 6.35 -2.37 37.92
N PHE A 15 6.79 -3.33 37.10
CA PHE A 15 6.04 -4.57 36.86
C PHE A 15 6.60 -5.72 37.71
N PRO A 16 5.76 -6.71 38.09
CA PRO A 16 6.23 -7.91 38.81
C PRO A 16 7.25 -8.70 37.99
N ASP A 17 8.11 -9.46 38.68
CA ASP A 17 9.14 -10.30 38.02
C ASP A 17 8.51 -11.42 37.17
N GLU A 18 7.30 -11.87 37.50
CA GLU A 18 6.54 -12.84 36.75
C GLU A 18 5.13 -12.33 36.48
N ILE A 19 4.71 -12.42 35.20
CA ILE A 19 3.36 -12.09 34.77
C ILE A 19 2.75 -13.30 34.08
N ARG A 20 1.54 -13.71 34.48
CA ARG A 20 0.78 -14.77 33.82
C ARG A 20 -0.21 -14.17 32.86
N ILE A 21 -0.04 -14.46 31.58
CA ILE A 21 -0.94 -14.04 30.51
C ILE A 21 -1.80 -15.22 30.10
N LYS A 22 -3.12 -15.04 30.14
CA LYS A 22 -4.05 -16.04 29.67
C LYS A 22 -4.06 -16.02 28.14
N VAL A 23 -3.87 -17.18 27.53
CA VAL A 23 -3.95 -17.38 26.07
C VAL A 23 -5.10 -18.35 25.76
N ASP A 24 -5.79 -18.14 24.66
CA ASP A 24 -6.92 -19.00 24.28
C ASP A 24 -6.44 -20.33 23.71
N SER A 25 -5.32 -20.34 23.03
CA SER A 25 -4.62 -21.52 22.52
C SER A 25 -3.11 -21.41 22.68
N MET A 26 -2.40 -22.53 22.75
CA MET A 26 -0.93 -22.58 22.73
C MET A 26 -0.36 -22.26 21.33
N THR A 27 -1.21 -22.04 20.34
CA THR A 27 -0.83 -21.61 18.99
C THR A 27 -0.94 -20.08 18.79
N ASP A 28 -1.41 -19.35 19.79
CA ASP A 28 -1.66 -17.90 19.69
C ASP A 28 -0.40 -17.05 19.98
N TYR A 29 0.77 -17.68 20.05
CA TYR A 29 2.04 -16.99 20.25
C TYR A 29 3.16 -17.70 19.49
N GLU A 30 4.12 -16.91 19.06
CA GLU A 30 5.34 -17.35 18.40
C GLU A 30 6.54 -17.12 19.32
N PHE A 31 7.49 -18.05 19.32
CA PHE A 31 8.75 -17.87 20.03
C PHE A 31 9.73 -17.15 19.11
N VAL A 32 10.11 -15.95 19.48
CA VAL A 32 11.16 -15.18 18.79
C VAL A 32 12.48 -15.30 19.53
N SER A 33 13.59 -15.15 18.84
CA SER A 33 14.90 -15.13 19.47
C SER A 33 15.08 -13.88 20.33
N ALA A 34 16.00 -13.93 21.30
CA ALA A 34 16.29 -12.78 22.15
C ALA A 34 16.80 -11.58 21.32
N ASP A 35 17.62 -11.83 20.30
CA ASP A 35 18.16 -10.79 19.43
C ASP A 35 17.06 -10.14 18.57
N GLU A 36 16.09 -10.93 18.09
CA GLU A 36 14.95 -10.48 17.32
C GLU A 36 13.99 -9.63 18.18
N PHE A 37 13.72 -10.10 19.40
CA PHE A 37 12.93 -9.36 20.39
C PHE A 37 13.59 -8.04 20.80
N ASP A 38 14.90 -8.04 21.11
CA ASP A 38 15.64 -6.84 21.47
C ASP A 38 15.71 -5.85 20.30
N GLY A 39 15.73 -6.33 19.05
CA GLY A 39 15.63 -5.51 17.83
C GLY A 39 14.26 -4.81 17.71
N GLU A 40 13.16 -5.54 17.93
CA GLU A 40 11.80 -4.97 17.91
C GLU A 40 11.58 -3.96 19.03
N VAL A 41 12.03 -4.26 20.26
CA VAL A 41 11.95 -3.32 21.39
C VAL A 41 12.75 -2.07 21.12
N ALA A 42 13.96 -2.18 20.55
CA ALA A 42 14.76 -1.00 20.21
C ALA A 42 14.09 -0.14 19.13
N ALA A 43 13.39 -0.74 18.17
CA ALA A 43 12.64 -0.01 17.16
C ALA A 43 11.45 0.74 17.76
N VAL A 44 10.68 0.08 18.65
CA VAL A 44 9.56 0.72 19.37
C VAL A 44 10.05 1.86 20.26
N ASP A 45 11.15 1.66 20.98
CA ASP A 45 11.75 2.70 21.81
C ASP A 45 12.21 3.91 20.98
N ALA A 46 12.78 3.68 19.80
CA ALA A 46 13.18 4.74 18.87
C ALA A 46 11.98 5.55 18.36
N ASP A 47 10.89 4.87 18.01
CA ASP A 47 9.65 5.51 17.56
C ASP A 47 8.98 6.32 18.68
N VAL A 48 8.95 5.77 19.90
CA VAL A 48 8.45 6.49 21.10
C VAL A 48 9.32 7.70 21.41
N GLN A 49 10.65 7.56 21.34
CA GLN A 49 11.57 8.68 21.58
C GLN A 49 11.44 9.76 20.49
N ALA A 50 11.24 9.36 19.24
CA ALA A 50 10.97 10.29 18.14
C ALA A 50 9.65 11.05 18.37
N ALA A 51 8.60 10.36 18.82
CA ALA A 51 7.32 10.99 19.15
C ALA A 51 7.40 11.96 20.35
N ILE A 52 8.21 11.64 21.38
CA ILE A 52 8.44 12.52 22.54
C ILE A 52 9.23 13.76 22.13
N ASN A 53 10.17 13.62 21.21
CA ASN A 53 11.02 14.71 20.73
C ASN A 53 10.36 15.55 19.63
N ASP A 54 9.18 15.15 19.14
CA ASP A 54 8.42 15.91 18.14
C ASP A 54 7.81 17.16 18.80
N THR A 55 8.53 18.27 18.68
CA THR A 55 8.13 19.59 19.22
C THR A 55 7.26 20.40 18.27
N LYS A 56 6.85 19.80 17.12
CA LYS A 56 6.04 20.50 16.11
C LYS A 56 4.69 20.89 16.66
N THR A 57 4.28 22.10 16.34
CA THR A 57 2.93 22.58 16.62
C THR A 57 1.89 21.88 15.74
N ASP A 58 0.63 21.91 16.14
CA ASP A 58 -0.46 21.33 15.32
C ASP A 58 -0.57 22.02 13.98
N ASP A 59 -0.30 23.33 13.90
CA ASP A 59 -0.31 24.08 12.64
C ASP A 59 0.81 23.63 11.70
N GLU A 60 2.01 23.34 12.21
CA GLU A 60 3.13 22.80 11.43
C GLU A 60 2.83 21.39 10.92
N ARG A 61 2.21 20.54 11.74
CA ARG A 61 1.78 19.20 11.34
C ARG A 61 0.70 19.26 10.26
N MET A 62 -0.27 20.16 10.40
CA MET A 62 -1.31 20.37 9.40
C MET A 62 -0.74 20.87 8.07
N ALA A 63 0.24 21.77 8.12
CA ALA A 63 0.92 22.25 6.92
C ALA A 63 1.68 21.12 6.20
N GLU A 64 2.43 20.28 6.93
CA GLU A 64 3.12 19.12 6.35
C GLU A 64 2.16 18.10 5.72
N ILE A 65 1.03 17.85 6.38
CA ILE A 65 -0.02 16.97 5.82
C ILE A 65 -0.57 17.59 4.53
N GLY A 66 -0.84 18.90 4.53
CA GLY A 66 -1.29 19.64 3.36
C GLY A 66 -0.32 19.49 2.19
N GLU A 67 0.96 19.71 2.42
CA GLU A 67 2.02 19.56 1.39
C GLU A 67 2.06 18.15 0.80
N ARG A 68 1.95 17.11 1.64
CA ARG A 68 1.91 15.72 1.16
C ARG A 68 0.71 15.44 0.26
N PHE A 69 -0.45 16.04 0.56
CA PHE A 69 -1.63 15.91 -0.30
C PHE A 69 -1.51 16.72 -1.60
N GLU A 70 -0.82 17.86 -1.59
CA GLU A 70 -0.49 18.59 -2.82
C GLU A 70 0.41 17.74 -3.73
N ILE A 71 1.47 17.15 -3.18
CA ILE A 71 2.34 16.22 -3.90
C ILE A 71 1.54 15.05 -4.48
N LEU A 72 0.66 14.41 -3.68
CA LEU A 72 -0.19 13.32 -4.16
C LEU A 72 -1.07 13.76 -5.32
N THR A 73 -1.66 14.95 -5.23
CA THR A 73 -2.49 15.53 -6.27
C THR A 73 -1.69 15.74 -7.57
N ASP A 74 -0.50 16.32 -7.49
CA ASP A 74 0.32 16.62 -8.66
C ASP A 74 0.88 15.34 -9.30
N MET A 75 1.29 14.36 -8.50
CA MET A 75 1.70 13.05 -9.00
C MET A 75 0.54 12.30 -9.67
N THR A 76 -0.68 12.41 -9.12
CA THR A 76 -1.87 11.83 -9.74
C THR A 76 -2.16 12.48 -11.10
N LYS A 77 -2.06 13.81 -11.21
CA LYS A 77 -2.20 14.53 -12.48
C LYS A 77 -1.14 14.08 -13.49
N ALA A 78 0.12 13.93 -13.06
CA ALA A 78 1.19 13.46 -13.93
C ALA A 78 0.97 12.03 -14.43
N CYS A 79 0.42 11.13 -13.58
CA CYS A 79 0.00 9.80 -14.02
C CYS A 79 -1.14 9.84 -15.04
N VAL A 80 -2.17 10.64 -14.76
CA VAL A 80 -3.35 10.77 -15.63
C VAL A 80 -2.97 11.45 -16.95
N GLY A 81 -2.05 12.41 -16.93
CA GLY A 81 -1.49 13.07 -18.11
C GLY A 81 -0.52 12.21 -18.92
N GLY A 82 -0.11 11.05 -18.38
CA GLY A 82 0.85 10.15 -19.03
C GLY A 82 2.31 10.60 -18.94
N GLU A 83 2.62 11.60 -18.14
CA GLU A 83 4.00 12.07 -17.89
C GLU A 83 4.80 11.04 -17.11
N ILE A 84 4.17 10.39 -16.13
CA ILE A 84 4.70 9.25 -15.41
C ILE A 84 3.81 8.01 -15.63
N ARG A 85 4.42 6.85 -15.64
CA ARG A 85 3.73 5.59 -16.01
C ARG A 85 2.94 4.97 -14.88
N ALA A 86 3.42 5.14 -13.66
CA ALA A 86 2.80 4.65 -12.46
C ALA A 86 3.38 5.34 -11.23
N MET A 87 2.62 5.27 -10.14
CA MET A 87 3.08 5.63 -8.81
C MET A 87 2.60 4.59 -7.81
N ILE A 88 3.31 4.45 -6.71
CA ILE A 88 2.88 3.68 -5.55
C ILE A 88 2.66 4.68 -4.40
N VAL A 89 1.48 4.64 -3.82
CA VAL A 89 1.10 5.50 -2.69
C VAL A 89 1.02 4.65 -1.44
N SER A 90 1.89 4.89 -0.49
CA SER A 90 1.89 4.22 0.81
C SER A 90 1.72 5.22 1.95
N GLY A 91 1.26 4.75 3.09
CA GLY A 91 1.09 5.56 4.29
C GLY A 91 -0.02 5.04 5.19
N PRO A 92 -0.23 5.63 6.38
CA PRO A 92 -1.20 5.18 7.36
C PRO A 92 -2.61 5.03 6.80
N PRO A 93 -3.42 4.09 7.27
CA PRO A 93 -4.81 3.97 6.89
C PRO A 93 -5.62 5.19 7.35
N GLY A 94 -6.73 5.46 6.65
CA GLY A 94 -7.69 6.49 7.06
C GLY A 94 -7.32 7.94 6.76
N VAL A 95 -6.11 8.22 6.20
CA VAL A 95 -5.69 9.60 5.92
C VAL A 95 -6.26 10.19 4.62
N GLY A 96 -7.04 9.45 3.84
CA GLY A 96 -7.71 9.96 2.62
C GLY A 96 -6.92 9.78 1.33
N LYS A 97 -5.93 8.86 1.25
CA LYS A 97 -5.13 8.61 0.04
C LYS A 97 -6.00 8.25 -1.17
N SER A 98 -6.82 7.22 -1.04
CA SER A 98 -7.70 6.73 -2.11
C SER A 98 -8.67 7.81 -2.56
N PHE A 99 -9.27 8.53 -1.61
CA PHE A 99 -10.17 9.65 -1.92
C PHE A 99 -9.46 10.75 -2.72
N GLY A 100 -8.21 11.10 -2.36
CA GLY A 100 -7.43 12.09 -3.09
C GLY A 100 -7.18 11.70 -4.54
N VAL A 101 -6.80 10.45 -4.79
CA VAL A 101 -6.55 9.91 -6.15
C VAL A 101 -7.86 9.85 -6.96
N GLU A 102 -8.92 9.27 -6.42
CA GLU A 102 -10.22 9.14 -7.11
C GLU A 102 -10.79 10.50 -7.49
N ARG A 103 -10.73 11.47 -6.58
CA ARG A 103 -11.19 12.85 -6.82
C ARG A 103 -10.47 13.53 -7.99
N GLU A 104 -9.16 13.34 -8.13
CA GLU A 104 -8.43 13.94 -9.26
C GLU A 104 -8.78 13.25 -10.58
N ILE A 105 -8.97 11.94 -10.59
CA ILE A 105 -9.44 11.19 -11.76
C ILE A 105 -10.82 11.67 -12.19
N GLU A 106 -11.76 11.81 -11.25
CA GLU A 106 -13.10 12.30 -11.51
C GLU A 106 -13.10 13.72 -12.12
N LYS A 107 -12.27 14.63 -11.59
CA LYS A 107 -12.11 15.97 -12.14
C LYS A 107 -11.70 15.95 -13.62
N VAL A 108 -10.69 15.12 -13.96
CA VAL A 108 -10.24 15.01 -15.34
C VAL A 108 -11.31 14.40 -16.23
N GLN A 109 -12.02 13.38 -15.76
CA GLN A 109 -13.15 12.80 -16.50
C GLN A 109 -14.26 13.82 -16.75
N MET A 110 -14.60 14.64 -15.75
CA MET A 110 -15.59 15.70 -15.90
C MET A 110 -15.16 16.77 -16.91
N MET A 111 -13.89 17.22 -16.86
CA MET A 111 -13.36 18.21 -17.79
C MET A 111 -13.36 17.70 -19.25
N GLN A 112 -13.14 16.41 -19.44
CA GLN A 112 -13.09 15.77 -20.76
C GLN A 112 -14.46 15.33 -21.30
N MET A 113 -15.54 15.52 -20.54
CA MET A 113 -16.91 15.16 -21.00
C MET A 113 -17.31 15.89 -22.28
N LEU A 114 -16.72 17.03 -22.56
CA LEU A 114 -16.97 17.86 -23.77
C LEU A 114 -15.97 17.61 -24.89
N GLY A 115 -14.95 16.75 -24.67
CA GLY A 115 -13.89 16.46 -25.63
C GLY A 115 -14.03 15.10 -26.34
N SER A 116 -13.27 14.93 -27.43
CA SER A 116 -13.23 13.68 -28.20
C SER A 116 -12.37 12.57 -27.56
N GLN A 117 -11.46 12.93 -26.66
CA GLN A 117 -10.61 11.99 -25.93
C GLN A 117 -11.08 11.88 -24.48
N ARG A 118 -11.57 10.72 -24.11
CA ARG A 118 -12.11 10.48 -22.77
C ARG A 118 -11.16 9.58 -22.00
N LEU A 119 -10.76 10.04 -20.81
CA LEU A 119 -10.04 9.20 -19.87
C LEU A 119 -10.91 8.01 -19.46
N ARG A 120 -10.37 6.82 -19.64
CA ARG A 120 -10.97 5.57 -19.14
C ARG A 120 -10.22 5.17 -17.88
N ALA A 121 -10.90 5.27 -16.75
CA ALA A 121 -10.33 4.87 -15.47
C ALA A 121 -11.08 3.67 -14.89
N GLU A 122 -10.34 2.78 -14.26
CA GLU A 122 -10.85 1.66 -13.47
C GLU A 122 -10.22 1.69 -12.10
N VAL A 123 -11.03 1.51 -11.06
CA VAL A 123 -10.56 1.34 -9.69
C VAL A 123 -10.88 -0.07 -9.25
N VAL A 124 -9.85 -0.85 -9.02
CA VAL A 124 -9.93 -2.23 -8.51
C VAL A 124 -9.66 -2.18 -7.01
N LYS A 125 -10.61 -2.63 -6.20
CA LYS A 125 -10.48 -2.64 -4.73
C LYS A 125 -10.43 -4.06 -4.19
N GLY A 126 -9.55 -4.29 -3.23
CA GLY A 126 -9.44 -5.55 -2.50
C GLY A 126 -8.45 -6.52 -3.14
N SER A 127 -8.87 -7.65 -3.70
CA SER A 127 -7.97 -8.70 -4.18
C SER A 127 -8.07 -8.90 -5.69
N ALA A 128 -6.92 -9.09 -6.34
CA ALA A 128 -6.87 -9.49 -7.75
C ALA A 128 -5.96 -10.71 -7.91
N SER A 129 -6.43 -11.69 -8.70
CA SER A 129 -5.60 -12.82 -9.12
C SER A 129 -4.67 -12.41 -10.27
N PRO A 130 -3.56 -13.14 -10.53
CA PRO A 130 -2.69 -12.87 -11.67
C PRO A 130 -3.42 -12.81 -13.01
N ILE A 131 -4.41 -13.70 -13.23
CA ILE A 131 -5.24 -13.69 -14.44
C ILE A 131 -6.12 -12.43 -14.50
N GLY A 132 -6.74 -12.06 -13.38
CA GLY A 132 -7.54 -10.84 -13.26
C GLY A 132 -6.70 -9.59 -13.54
N LEU A 133 -5.50 -9.53 -12.99
CA LEU A 133 -4.54 -8.47 -13.28
C LEU A 133 -4.20 -8.42 -14.78
N TYR A 134 -3.85 -9.55 -15.40
CA TYR A 134 -3.54 -9.62 -16.82
C TYR A 134 -4.71 -9.12 -17.67
N GLN A 135 -5.93 -9.56 -17.39
CA GLN A 135 -7.15 -9.13 -18.10
C GLN A 135 -7.41 -7.63 -17.95
N THR A 136 -7.21 -7.09 -16.75
CA THR A 136 -7.38 -5.67 -16.48
C THR A 136 -6.35 -4.84 -17.25
N LEU A 137 -5.08 -5.22 -17.20
CA LEU A 137 -4.01 -4.57 -17.95
C LEU A 137 -4.25 -4.64 -19.47
N TYR A 138 -4.81 -5.74 -19.98
CA TYR A 138 -5.17 -5.88 -21.40
C TYR A 138 -6.34 -4.96 -21.76
N LYS A 139 -7.41 -4.95 -20.96
CA LYS A 139 -8.62 -4.12 -21.19
C LYS A 139 -8.31 -2.62 -21.20
N TYR A 140 -7.32 -2.19 -20.42
CA TYR A 140 -6.91 -0.79 -20.28
C TYR A 140 -5.52 -0.53 -20.86
N SER A 141 -5.14 -1.25 -21.93
CA SER A 141 -3.83 -1.10 -22.58
C SER A 141 -3.74 0.06 -23.58
N ASP A 142 -4.87 0.67 -23.91
CA ASP A 142 -4.93 1.80 -24.83
C ASP A 142 -4.43 3.11 -24.17
N GLU A 143 -4.18 4.12 -25.01
CA GLU A 143 -3.91 5.47 -24.55
C GLU A 143 -5.09 6.05 -23.76
N ASN A 144 -4.81 6.98 -22.85
CA ASN A 144 -5.80 7.60 -21.96
C ASN A 144 -6.55 6.60 -21.05
N CYS A 145 -5.88 5.53 -20.65
CA CYS A 145 -6.38 4.59 -19.68
C CYS A 145 -5.55 4.64 -18.40
N VAL A 146 -6.24 4.66 -17.26
CA VAL A 146 -5.64 4.61 -15.92
C VAL A 146 -6.29 3.49 -15.12
N VAL A 147 -5.48 2.67 -14.47
CA VAL A 147 -5.95 1.65 -13.53
C VAL A 147 -5.39 1.95 -12.16
N VAL A 148 -6.27 2.00 -11.18
CA VAL A 148 -5.93 2.16 -9.76
C VAL A 148 -6.18 0.84 -9.06
N PHE A 149 -5.17 0.32 -8.37
CA PHE A 149 -5.29 -0.81 -7.47
C PHE A 149 -5.29 -0.28 -6.04
N ASP A 150 -6.45 -0.35 -5.37
CA ASP A 150 -6.68 0.16 -4.03
C ASP A 150 -6.84 -1.02 -3.07
N ASP A 151 -6.00 -1.07 -2.03
CA ASP A 151 -5.93 -2.18 -1.07
C ASP A 151 -5.74 -3.57 -1.73
N CYS A 152 -5.00 -3.63 -2.84
CA CYS A 152 -4.73 -4.85 -3.60
C CYS A 152 -3.31 -5.40 -3.33
N ASP A 153 -2.89 -5.47 -2.08
CA ASP A 153 -1.53 -5.88 -1.67
C ASP A 153 -1.13 -7.25 -2.21
N SER A 154 -2.11 -8.15 -2.41
CA SER A 154 -1.87 -9.47 -2.99
C SER A 154 -1.16 -9.43 -4.36
N ILE A 155 -1.33 -8.35 -5.13
CA ILE A 155 -0.66 -8.16 -6.43
C ILE A 155 0.86 -7.98 -6.26
N LEU A 156 1.27 -7.32 -5.19
CA LEU A 156 2.68 -7.03 -4.91
C LEU A 156 3.38 -8.20 -4.20
N LEU A 157 2.60 -9.06 -3.52
CA LEU A 157 3.10 -10.22 -2.79
C LEU A 157 3.18 -11.50 -3.66
N ASP A 158 2.47 -11.53 -4.79
CA ASP A 158 2.47 -12.67 -5.71
C ASP A 158 3.50 -12.47 -6.83
N ASP A 159 4.45 -13.39 -6.95
CA ASP A 159 5.55 -13.31 -7.92
C ASP A 159 5.07 -13.20 -9.38
N VAL A 160 3.98 -13.89 -9.73
CA VAL A 160 3.43 -13.87 -11.10
C VAL A 160 2.84 -12.50 -11.40
N SER A 161 2.04 -11.96 -10.49
CA SER A 161 1.46 -10.63 -10.58
C SER A 161 2.53 -9.54 -10.62
N LEU A 162 3.55 -9.66 -9.77
CA LEU A 162 4.67 -8.72 -9.75
C LEU A 162 5.45 -8.73 -11.07
N ASN A 163 5.68 -9.89 -11.67
CA ASN A 163 6.34 -10.00 -12.98
C ASN A 163 5.49 -9.42 -14.12
N LEU A 164 4.16 -9.58 -14.08
CA LEU A 164 3.24 -8.91 -15.01
C LEU A 164 3.33 -7.39 -14.88
N LEU A 165 3.35 -6.86 -13.65
CA LEU A 165 3.51 -5.43 -13.40
C LEU A 165 4.86 -4.91 -13.90
N LYS A 166 5.97 -5.62 -13.65
CA LYS A 166 7.28 -5.25 -14.18
C LYS A 166 7.26 -5.13 -15.70
N GLY A 167 6.62 -6.10 -16.39
CA GLY A 167 6.44 -6.03 -17.84
C GLY A 167 5.54 -4.88 -18.31
N ALA A 168 4.48 -4.57 -17.54
CA ALA A 168 3.58 -3.46 -17.84
C ALA A 168 4.23 -2.09 -17.67
N LEU A 169 5.16 -1.97 -16.72
CA LEU A 169 5.83 -0.73 -16.33
C LEU A 169 7.22 -0.56 -16.96
N ASP A 170 7.63 -1.49 -17.82
CA ASP A 170 8.93 -1.43 -18.51
C ASP A 170 9.14 -0.09 -19.23
N SER A 171 10.39 0.38 -19.22
CA SER A 171 10.79 1.65 -19.83
C SER A 171 10.81 1.65 -21.36
N GLY A 172 10.71 0.50 -22.00
CA GLY A 172 10.70 0.35 -23.44
C GLY A 172 9.58 1.12 -24.14
N LYS A 173 9.81 1.48 -25.43
CA LYS A 173 8.81 2.19 -26.24
C LYS A 173 7.54 1.37 -26.48
N LYS A 174 7.68 0.03 -26.63
CA LYS A 174 6.57 -0.91 -26.73
C LYS A 174 6.64 -1.88 -25.57
N ARG A 175 5.64 -1.84 -24.73
CA ARG A 175 5.46 -2.78 -23.63
C ARG A 175 4.71 -4.00 -24.14
N LYS A 176 5.14 -5.19 -23.80
CA LYS A 176 4.49 -6.44 -24.18
C LYS A 176 4.42 -7.34 -22.97
N ILE A 177 3.22 -7.68 -22.59
CA ILE A 177 2.94 -8.68 -21.55
C ILE A 177 2.35 -9.89 -22.25
N SER A 178 2.80 -11.08 -21.87
CA SER A 178 2.29 -12.33 -22.44
C SER A 178 1.87 -13.26 -21.32
N TRP A 179 0.73 -13.90 -21.49
CA TRP A 179 0.27 -14.98 -20.64
C TRP A 179 0.41 -16.29 -21.41
N LEU A 180 1.36 -17.13 -21.03
CA LEU A 180 1.68 -18.39 -21.73
C LEU A 180 1.19 -19.64 -20.97
N SER A 181 0.44 -19.44 -19.89
CA SER A 181 -0.14 -20.54 -19.13
C SER A 181 -1.53 -20.89 -19.68
N GLU A 182 -1.87 -22.19 -19.70
CA GLU A 182 -3.22 -22.62 -20.08
C GLU A 182 -4.25 -22.06 -19.10
N SER A 183 -5.25 -21.36 -19.63
CA SER A 183 -6.37 -20.83 -18.87
C SER A 183 -7.67 -21.00 -19.62
N ARG A 184 -8.68 -21.51 -18.92
CA ARG A 184 -10.05 -21.59 -19.46
C ARG A 184 -10.75 -20.24 -19.53
N VAL A 185 -10.21 -19.23 -18.85
CA VAL A 185 -10.78 -17.88 -18.73
C VAL A 185 -10.32 -16.97 -19.86
N LEU A 186 -9.18 -17.28 -20.49
CA LEU A 186 -8.57 -16.48 -21.57
C LEU A 186 -8.85 -17.08 -22.97
N LYS A 187 -10.04 -17.60 -23.19
CA LYS A 187 -10.48 -18.07 -24.52
C LYS A 187 -11.06 -16.94 -25.34
#